data_a254610621a477dde1c826146687e91a
#
_entry.id   a254610621a477dde1c826146687e91a
#
_cell.length_a   1.000
_cell.length_b   1.000
_cell.length_c   1.000
_cell.angle_alpha   90.00
_cell.angle_beta   90.00
_cell.angle_gamma   90.00
#
_symmetry.space_group_name_H-M   'P 1'
#
loop_
_entity.id
_entity.type
_entity.pdbx_description
1 polymer ?
#
loop_
_entity_poly.entity_id
_entity_poly.type
_entity_poly.pdbx_seq_one_letter_code
_entity_poly.pdbx_strand_id
1 'polypeptide(L)'
;MSLMGNKSLWGNRDYVRLFVAQVTSLLGSGLSSVCLALLAYELADSDASVVLSIAFALKMIAYIVLAPIFAVLSQRWSKKKALIILDLIRAMLFVALPFANQVWHVYVLMFAINACSAAFTPLYQATLPSVLPVREHYTKALSFSRIAYDLEQIVSPVLSAILLTILSFRQLFWIDSMTFVLSAILILVSFIPSVEKEISKTETLKLRSLYNGLSAYLAHPSLRLLWCAYLAVASASAMVIVNTVVYVHDVLLGGDSETALALFTVGLGSMVVALVLPKLVRINKPQRYHLHGLLLISAAFYLGTWLPGWIGFVVLCFSLGVGMSCIQTTSGLIINDVCEGEETSQYFAAHFSLTHFWWLLTYLMAGLSASRFGLEGAYWVMLTISAISGLMYLYLLWRGERNCLSY
;
A
#
# COMPACT_ATOMS: atom_id res chain seq x y z
N MET A 1 -2.22 0.06 -44.27
CA MET A 1 -2.49 -0.74 -43.06
C MET A 1 -1.34 -1.72 -42.87
N SER A 2 -0.39 -1.47 -42.08
CA SER A 2 0.81 -2.18 -41.65
C SER A 2 2.04 -1.26 -41.65
N LEU A 3 2.27 -0.56 -40.57
CA LEU A 3 3.57 0.00 -40.11
C LEU A 3 3.49 0.37 -38.62
N MET A 4 2.73 -0.40 -37.82
CA MET A 4 2.91 -0.37 -36.36
C MET A 4 3.88 -1.51 -36.02
N GLY A 5 5.16 -1.26 -36.33
CA GLY A 5 6.26 -2.12 -35.91
C GLY A 5 6.27 -2.25 -34.39
N ASN A 6 6.70 -3.40 -33.95
CA ASN A 6 6.92 -3.89 -32.59
C ASN A 6 7.70 -2.88 -31.71
N LYS A 7 7.10 -1.68 -31.46
CA LYS A 7 7.69 -0.68 -30.56
C LYS A 7 7.59 -1.25 -29.15
N SER A 8 8.72 -1.43 -28.50
CA SER A 8 8.81 -1.72 -27.07
C SER A 8 7.83 -0.83 -26.29
N LEU A 9 7.22 -1.34 -25.22
CA LEU A 9 6.35 -0.59 -24.29
C LEU A 9 6.96 0.78 -23.93
N TRP A 10 8.26 0.80 -23.67
CA TRP A 10 9.04 1.99 -23.35
C TRP A 10 9.31 2.93 -24.54
N GLY A 11 9.03 2.51 -25.74
CA GLY A 11 9.05 3.35 -26.93
C GLY A 11 7.82 4.26 -27.08
N ASN A 12 6.77 4.05 -26.29
CA ASN A 12 5.60 4.90 -26.25
C ASN A 12 5.82 6.06 -25.26
N ARG A 13 6.11 7.25 -25.79
CA ARG A 13 6.43 8.44 -24.98
C ARG A 13 5.29 8.85 -24.03
N ASP A 14 4.04 8.67 -24.44
CA ASP A 14 2.90 9.05 -23.61
C ASP A 14 2.70 8.07 -22.46
N TYR A 15 2.92 6.77 -22.69
CA TYR A 15 2.96 5.79 -21.60
C TYR A 15 4.11 6.09 -20.62
N VAL A 16 5.31 6.37 -21.10
CA VAL A 16 6.46 6.69 -20.22
C VAL A 16 6.15 7.90 -19.35
N ARG A 17 5.57 8.97 -19.92
CA ARG A 17 5.16 10.14 -19.14
C ARG A 17 4.12 9.81 -18.08
N LEU A 18 3.10 9.02 -18.42
CA LEU A 18 2.08 8.57 -17.47
C LEU A 18 2.67 7.69 -16.37
N PHE A 19 3.58 6.78 -16.71
CA PHE A 19 4.24 5.92 -15.73
C PHE A 19 5.15 6.73 -14.79
N VAL A 20 5.94 7.66 -15.31
CA VAL A 20 6.75 8.57 -14.48
C VAL A 20 5.86 9.43 -13.60
N ALA A 21 4.73 9.95 -14.12
CA ALA A 21 3.75 10.68 -13.31
C ALA A 21 3.24 9.84 -12.13
N GLN A 22 2.88 8.59 -12.39
CA GLN A 22 2.45 7.65 -11.33
C GLN A 22 3.54 7.43 -10.29
N VAL A 23 4.76 7.11 -10.72
CA VAL A 23 5.89 6.87 -9.80
C VAL A 23 6.19 8.12 -8.95
N THR A 24 6.21 9.30 -9.57
CA THR A 24 6.43 10.58 -8.87
C THR A 24 5.33 10.83 -7.83
N SER A 25 4.06 10.62 -8.18
CA SER A 25 2.92 10.76 -7.27
C SER A 25 2.96 9.75 -6.12
N LEU A 26 3.39 8.50 -6.39
CA LEU A 26 3.56 7.47 -5.34
C LEU A 26 4.68 7.84 -4.36
N LEU A 27 5.83 8.30 -4.86
CA LEU A 27 6.94 8.73 -3.99
C LEU A 27 6.51 9.85 -3.03
N GLY A 28 5.77 10.86 -3.50
CA GLY A 28 5.21 11.88 -2.63
C GLY A 28 4.29 11.28 -1.55
N SER A 29 3.34 10.42 -1.94
CA SER A 29 2.45 9.78 -0.96
C SER A 29 3.20 8.94 0.09
N GLY A 30 4.31 8.33 -0.29
CA GLY A 30 5.12 7.53 0.62
C GLY A 30 5.93 8.38 1.61
N LEU A 31 6.57 9.46 1.15
CA LEU A 31 7.27 10.43 1.99
C LEU A 31 6.34 11.00 3.07
N SER A 32 5.13 11.38 2.69
CA SER A 32 4.14 11.95 3.60
C SER A 32 3.71 11.00 4.72
N SER A 33 3.83 9.69 4.56
CA SER A 33 3.51 8.74 5.63
C SER A 33 4.43 8.88 6.84
N VAL A 34 5.73 9.12 6.60
CA VAL A 34 6.72 9.39 7.67
C VAL A 34 6.48 10.76 8.29
N CYS A 35 6.32 11.79 7.45
CA CYS A 35 6.08 13.16 7.93
C CYS A 35 4.80 13.27 8.75
N LEU A 36 3.77 12.49 8.39
CA LEU A 36 2.52 12.43 9.13
C LEU A 36 2.71 11.83 10.53
N ALA A 37 3.57 10.81 10.66
CA ALA A 37 3.89 10.22 11.95
C ALA A 37 4.56 11.25 12.88
N LEU A 38 5.51 12.03 12.35
CA LEU A 38 6.19 13.08 13.09
C LEU A 38 5.24 14.25 13.44
N LEU A 39 4.38 14.67 12.51
CA LEU A 39 3.36 15.68 12.76
C LEU A 39 2.35 15.24 13.83
N ALA A 40 1.92 13.98 13.79
CA ALA A 40 1.02 13.44 14.80
C ALA A 40 1.66 13.43 16.19
N TYR A 41 2.95 13.10 16.28
CA TYR A 41 3.69 13.16 17.54
C TYR A 41 3.86 14.60 18.04
N GLU A 42 4.19 15.55 17.17
CA GLU A 42 4.27 16.98 17.54
C GLU A 42 2.94 17.52 18.09
N LEU A 43 1.80 17.03 17.58
CA LEU A 43 0.46 17.53 17.98
C LEU A 43 -0.16 16.81 19.19
N ALA A 44 0.27 15.60 19.50
CA ALA A 44 -0.41 14.71 20.44
C ALA A 44 0.55 13.90 21.35
N ASP A 45 1.86 14.11 21.27
CA ASP A 45 2.89 13.41 22.07
C ASP A 45 2.62 11.87 22.10
N SER A 46 2.49 11.31 23.29
CA SER A 46 2.21 9.89 23.52
C SER A 46 0.89 9.39 22.89
N ASP A 47 -0.08 10.28 22.62
CA ASP A 47 -1.34 9.96 21.97
C ASP A 47 -1.22 9.93 20.42
N ALA A 48 -0.04 10.18 19.87
CA ALA A 48 0.23 10.12 18.42
C ALA A 48 -0.22 8.80 17.78
N SER A 49 -0.10 7.69 18.50
CA SER A 49 -0.57 6.37 18.04
C SER A 49 -2.07 6.35 17.72
N VAL A 50 -2.89 7.03 18.55
CA VAL A 50 -4.34 7.15 18.29
C VAL A 50 -4.59 8.04 17.09
N VAL A 51 -3.91 9.18 17.00
CA VAL A 51 -4.03 10.13 15.88
C VAL A 51 -3.69 9.43 14.56
N LEU A 52 -2.58 8.72 14.50
CA LEU A 52 -2.16 7.98 13.32
C LEU A 52 -3.13 6.84 12.97
N SER A 53 -3.58 6.09 13.97
CA SER A 53 -4.51 4.98 13.74
C SER A 53 -5.81 5.46 13.10
N ILE A 54 -6.37 6.57 13.56
CA ILE A 54 -7.58 7.18 13.00
C ILE A 54 -7.29 7.74 11.59
N ALA A 55 -6.18 8.45 11.39
CA ALA A 55 -5.81 9.02 10.09
C ALA A 55 -5.65 7.92 9.02
N PHE A 56 -4.99 6.81 9.36
CA PHE A 56 -4.83 5.68 8.44
C PHE A 56 -6.11 4.85 8.28
N ALA A 57 -6.96 4.76 9.32
CA ALA A 57 -8.29 4.17 9.19
C ALA A 57 -9.17 4.97 8.20
N LEU A 58 -9.15 6.30 8.28
CA LEU A 58 -9.83 7.19 7.33
C LEU A 58 -9.30 7.00 5.90
N LYS A 59 -7.98 6.81 5.72
CA LYS A 59 -7.39 6.42 4.44
C LYS A 59 -7.99 5.12 3.92
N MET A 60 -8.08 4.07 4.75
CA MET A 60 -8.64 2.78 4.33
C MET A 60 -10.13 2.89 4.00
N ILE A 61 -10.89 3.67 4.77
CA ILE A 61 -12.31 3.94 4.47
C ILE A 61 -12.43 4.62 3.10
N ALA A 62 -11.58 5.63 2.83
CA ALA A 62 -11.58 6.29 1.53
C ALA A 62 -11.33 5.29 0.38
N TYR A 63 -10.35 4.40 0.51
CA TYR A 63 -10.04 3.39 -0.50
C TYR A 63 -11.14 2.34 -0.66
N ILE A 64 -11.72 1.85 0.42
CA ILE A 64 -12.76 0.80 0.36
C ILE A 64 -14.08 1.35 -0.16
N VAL A 65 -14.48 2.54 0.27
CA VAL A 65 -15.80 3.11 -0.03
C VAL A 65 -15.78 3.99 -1.28
N LEU A 66 -14.80 4.89 -1.39
CA LEU A 66 -14.81 5.90 -2.46
C LEU A 66 -14.22 5.39 -3.77
N ALA A 67 -13.24 4.47 -3.76
CA ALA A 67 -12.64 3.98 -4.99
C ALA A 67 -13.67 3.32 -5.93
N PRO A 68 -14.59 2.44 -5.49
CA PRO A 68 -15.65 1.91 -6.35
C PRO A 68 -16.61 2.99 -6.88
N ILE A 69 -16.94 3.98 -6.04
CA ILE A 69 -17.82 5.09 -6.43
C ILE A 69 -17.17 5.92 -7.54
N PHE A 70 -15.90 6.28 -7.35
CA PHE A 70 -15.16 7.05 -8.34
C PHE A 70 -14.84 6.27 -9.61
N ALA A 71 -14.67 4.96 -9.54
CA ALA A 71 -14.50 4.12 -10.72
C ALA A 71 -15.68 4.26 -11.70
N VAL A 72 -16.89 4.45 -11.17
CA VAL A 72 -18.10 4.68 -11.97
C VAL A 72 -18.24 6.12 -12.41
N LEU A 73 -18.08 7.05 -11.47
CA LEU A 73 -18.18 8.48 -11.77
C LEU A 73 -17.19 8.90 -12.87
N SER A 74 -15.99 8.32 -12.83
CA SER A 74 -14.90 8.60 -13.77
C SER A 74 -15.21 8.24 -15.22
N GLN A 75 -16.18 7.36 -15.47
CA GLN A 75 -16.60 7.03 -16.84
C GLN A 75 -17.22 8.22 -17.57
N ARG A 76 -17.78 9.19 -16.82
CA ARG A 76 -18.40 10.41 -17.36
C ARG A 76 -17.43 11.56 -17.48
N TRP A 77 -16.20 11.45 -16.97
CA TRP A 77 -15.24 12.53 -16.95
C TRP A 77 -14.22 12.41 -18.08
N SER A 78 -13.73 13.57 -18.55
CA SER A 78 -12.53 13.59 -19.35
C SER A 78 -11.36 13.08 -18.50
N LYS A 79 -10.90 11.87 -18.79
CA LYS A 79 -9.88 11.17 -18.01
C LYS A 79 -8.65 12.05 -17.74
N LYS A 80 -8.14 12.70 -18.78
CA LYS A 80 -6.98 13.59 -18.69
C LYS A 80 -7.23 14.77 -17.72
N LYS A 81 -8.35 15.47 -17.90
CA LYS A 81 -8.69 16.63 -17.05
C LYS A 81 -8.90 16.20 -15.60
N ALA A 82 -9.59 15.08 -15.37
CA ALA A 82 -9.86 14.59 -14.02
C ALA A 82 -8.56 14.18 -13.30
N LEU A 83 -7.62 13.48 -13.96
CA LEU A 83 -6.33 13.14 -13.39
C LEU A 83 -5.54 14.39 -12.98
N ILE A 84 -5.47 15.41 -13.84
CA ILE A 84 -4.78 16.67 -13.56
C ILE A 84 -5.43 17.38 -12.36
N ILE A 85 -6.75 17.50 -12.34
CA ILE A 85 -7.49 18.17 -11.25
C ILE A 85 -7.24 17.45 -9.92
N LEU A 86 -7.28 16.12 -9.89
CA LEU A 86 -7.02 15.34 -8.69
C LEU A 86 -5.60 15.53 -8.16
N ASP A 87 -4.59 15.59 -9.04
CA ASP A 87 -3.22 15.87 -8.64
C ASP A 87 -3.07 17.29 -8.08
N LEU A 88 -3.68 18.29 -8.73
CA LEU A 88 -3.62 19.68 -8.26
C LEU A 88 -4.34 19.86 -6.92
N ILE A 89 -5.49 19.20 -6.71
CA ILE A 89 -6.17 19.21 -5.40
C ILE A 89 -5.27 18.56 -4.34
N ARG A 90 -4.65 17.41 -4.62
CA ARG A 90 -3.71 16.78 -3.69
C ARG A 90 -2.54 17.71 -3.38
N ALA A 91 -1.93 18.33 -4.38
CA ALA A 91 -0.86 19.30 -4.19
C ALA A 91 -1.27 20.43 -3.23
N MET A 92 -2.45 21.02 -3.41
CA MET A 92 -2.96 22.07 -2.51
C MET A 92 -3.19 21.55 -1.08
N LEU A 93 -3.73 20.35 -0.93
CA LEU A 93 -3.96 19.75 0.39
C LEU A 93 -2.64 19.45 1.11
N PHE A 94 -1.59 19.05 0.38
CA PHE A 94 -0.25 18.84 0.94
C PHE A 94 0.41 20.15 1.34
N VAL A 95 0.16 21.25 0.63
CA VAL A 95 0.56 22.61 1.05
C VAL A 95 -0.08 23.01 2.38
N ALA A 96 -1.29 22.53 2.68
CA ALA A 96 -1.98 22.88 3.91
C ALA A 96 -1.47 22.09 5.14
N LEU A 97 -0.88 20.89 4.96
CA LEU A 97 -0.43 20.03 6.08
C LEU A 97 0.61 20.70 7.00
N PRO A 98 1.64 21.42 6.53
CA PRO A 98 2.59 22.11 7.40
C PRO A 98 1.97 23.12 8.35
N PHE A 99 0.77 23.62 8.04
CA PHE A 99 0.04 24.59 8.86
C PHE A 99 -0.99 23.94 9.80
N ALA A 100 -1.07 22.60 9.80
CA ALA A 100 -1.91 21.88 10.73
C ALA A 100 -1.36 22.06 12.16
N ASN A 101 -2.19 22.62 13.03
CA ASN A 101 -1.86 22.89 14.44
C ASN A 101 -2.85 22.21 15.41
N GLN A 102 -3.78 21.44 14.86
CA GLN A 102 -4.76 20.65 15.63
C GLN A 102 -4.96 19.30 14.96
N VAL A 103 -5.22 18.29 15.76
CA VAL A 103 -5.40 16.88 15.31
C VAL A 103 -6.51 16.74 14.26
N TRP A 104 -7.63 17.45 14.43
CA TRP A 104 -8.73 17.36 13.46
C TRP A 104 -8.35 17.90 12.06
N HIS A 105 -7.40 18.86 11.95
CA HIS A 105 -6.87 19.30 10.65
C HIS A 105 -6.22 18.12 9.92
N VAL A 106 -5.44 17.32 10.67
CA VAL A 106 -4.80 16.12 10.11
C VAL A 106 -5.84 15.14 9.57
N TYR A 107 -6.92 14.87 10.33
CA TYR A 107 -7.97 13.95 9.90
C TYR A 107 -8.68 14.41 8.63
N VAL A 108 -9.07 15.68 8.56
CA VAL A 108 -9.77 16.25 7.40
C VAL A 108 -8.85 16.24 6.16
N LEU A 109 -7.62 16.73 6.31
CA LEU A 109 -6.66 16.78 5.20
C LEU A 109 -6.31 15.37 4.70
N MET A 110 -6.04 14.43 5.61
CA MET A 110 -5.74 13.05 5.24
C MET A 110 -6.91 12.35 4.56
N PHE A 111 -8.13 12.55 5.05
CA PHE A 111 -9.30 12.00 4.38
C PHE A 111 -9.46 12.59 2.96
N ALA A 112 -9.33 13.91 2.80
CA ALA A 112 -9.46 14.58 1.52
C ALA A 112 -8.37 14.14 0.51
N ILE A 113 -7.10 14.06 0.95
CA ILE A 113 -5.97 13.58 0.13
C ILE A 113 -6.23 12.16 -0.34
N ASN A 114 -6.64 11.28 0.58
CA ASN A 114 -6.86 9.88 0.25
C ASN A 114 -8.15 9.64 -0.56
N ALA A 115 -9.16 10.49 -0.42
CA ALA A 115 -10.33 10.50 -1.31
C ALA A 115 -9.93 10.82 -2.76
N CYS A 116 -9.06 11.80 -2.96
CA CYS A 116 -8.50 12.10 -4.29
C CYS A 116 -7.66 10.94 -4.83
N SER A 117 -6.85 10.31 -3.99
CA SER A 117 -6.02 9.16 -4.36
C SER A 117 -6.87 7.94 -4.72
N ALA A 118 -7.96 7.70 -3.99
CA ALA A 118 -8.93 6.65 -4.27
C ALA A 118 -9.64 6.84 -5.62
N ALA A 119 -9.84 8.10 -6.05
CA ALA A 119 -10.37 8.42 -7.37
C ALA A 119 -9.31 8.30 -8.48
N PHE A 120 -8.06 8.71 -8.19
CA PHE A 120 -6.98 8.74 -9.16
C PHE A 120 -6.61 7.34 -9.68
N THR A 121 -6.47 6.36 -8.80
CA THR A 121 -6.00 5.01 -9.15
C THR A 121 -6.87 4.32 -10.21
N PRO A 122 -8.20 4.18 -10.05
CA PRO A 122 -9.03 3.53 -11.07
C PRO A 122 -9.09 4.36 -12.36
N LEU A 123 -9.08 5.68 -12.27
CA LEU A 123 -9.09 6.57 -13.42
C LEU A 123 -7.79 6.44 -14.24
N TYR A 124 -6.65 6.38 -13.57
CA TYR A 124 -5.36 6.11 -14.21
C TYR A 124 -5.35 4.78 -14.93
N GLN A 125 -5.77 3.70 -14.27
CA GLN A 125 -5.84 2.37 -14.88
C GLN A 125 -6.79 2.33 -16.08
N ALA A 126 -7.93 3.04 -16.01
CA ALA A 126 -8.87 3.18 -17.12
C ALA A 126 -8.33 4.02 -18.30
N THR A 127 -7.25 4.79 -18.08
CA THR A 127 -6.60 5.60 -19.11
C THR A 127 -5.60 4.77 -19.93
N LEU A 128 -4.96 3.77 -19.32
CA LEU A 128 -3.91 2.98 -19.96
C LEU A 128 -4.34 2.30 -21.28
N PRO A 129 -5.54 1.69 -21.42
CA PRO A 129 -5.96 1.08 -22.67
C PRO A 129 -6.08 2.08 -23.84
N SER A 130 -6.39 3.36 -23.53
CA SER A 130 -6.47 4.41 -24.57
C SER A 130 -5.10 4.78 -25.14
N VAL A 131 -4.02 4.61 -24.34
CA VAL A 131 -2.64 4.89 -24.72
C VAL A 131 -1.92 3.65 -25.22
N LEU A 132 -2.33 2.47 -24.73
CA LEU A 132 -1.77 1.17 -25.05
C LEU A 132 -2.84 0.23 -25.60
N PRO A 133 -3.19 0.34 -26.90
CA PRO A 133 -4.25 -0.47 -27.49
C PRO A 133 -3.88 -1.95 -27.63
N VAL A 134 -2.57 -2.28 -27.60
CA VAL A 134 -2.09 -3.68 -27.67
C VAL A 134 -2.23 -4.31 -26.28
N ARG A 135 -3.02 -5.39 -26.18
CA ARG A 135 -3.32 -6.08 -24.91
C ARG A 135 -2.07 -6.48 -24.12
N GLU A 136 -1.06 -7.01 -24.81
CA GLU A 136 0.21 -7.39 -24.16
C GLU A 136 0.92 -6.21 -23.48
N HIS A 137 0.94 -5.04 -24.15
CA HIS A 137 1.53 -3.82 -23.59
C HIS A 137 0.73 -3.32 -22.39
N TYR A 138 -0.61 -3.35 -22.47
CA TYR A 138 -1.49 -3.00 -21.38
C TYR A 138 -1.27 -3.89 -20.15
N THR A 139 -1.21 -5.22 -20.32
CA THR A 139 -0.95 -6.15 -19.22
C THR A 139 0.41 -5.90 -18.57
N LYS A 140 1.47 -5.69 -19.37
CA LYS A 140 2.80 -5.33 -18.86
C LYS A 140 2.77 -3.99 -18.10
N ALA A 141 2.03 -3.00 -18.59
CA ALA A 141 1.89 -1.70 -17.92
C ALA A 141 1.22 -1.83 -16.54
N LEU A 142 0.18 -2.66 -16.41
CA LEU A 142 -0.44 -2.96 -15.10
C LEU A 142 0.55 -3.63 -14.14
N SER A 143 1.36 -4.56 -14.64
CA SER A 143 2.41 -5.22 -13.85
C SER A 143 3.46 -4.23 -13.36
N PHE A 144 3.93 -3.32 -14.22
CA PHE A 144 4.86 -2.27 -13.83
C PHE A 144 4.25 -1.27 -12.84
N SER A 145 2.97 -0.92 -13.01
CA SER A 145 2.26 -0.11 -12.03
C SER A 145 2.22 -0.79 -10.67
N ARG A 146 1.97 -2.10 -10.62
CA ARG A 146 1.99 -2.86 -9.35
C ARG A 146 3.37 -2.86 -8.72
N ILE A 147 4.42 -3.11 -9.50
CA ILE A 147 5.80 -3.06 -9.03
C ILE A 147 6.12 -1.66 -8.47
N ALA A 148 5.63 -0.58 -9.10
CA ALA A 148 5.83 0.78 -8.61
C ALA A 148 5.20 1.00 -7.23
N TYR A 149 3.99 0.47 -6.98
CA TYR A 149 3.36 0.50 -5.65
C TYR A 149 4.15 -0.28 -4.60
N ASP A 150 4.66 -1.46 -4.95
CA ASP A 150 5.45 -2.28 -4.03
C ASP A 150 6.82 -1.63 -3.72
N LEU A 151 7.46 -1.01 -4.73
CA LEU A 151 8.71 -0.25 -4.57
C LEU A 151 8.52 1.02 -3.76
N GLU A 152 7.40 1.72 -3.89
CA GLU A 152 7.10 2.91 -3.10
C GLU A 152 7.18 2.62 -1.61
N GLN A 153 6.58 1.52 -1.16
CA GLN A 153 6.60 1.13 0.26
C GLN A 153 8.02 0.87 0.81
N ILE A 154 8.96 0.53 -0.07
CA ILE A 154 10.37 0.26 0.30
C ILE A 154 11.21 1.53 0.18
N VAL A 155 11.06 2.26 -0.92
CA VAL A 155 11.92 3.40 -1.26
C VAL A 155 11.56 4.64 -0.45
N SER A 156 10.28 4.84 -0.14
CA SER A 156 9.83 6.07 0.53
C SER A 156 10.38 6.24 1.95
N PRO A 157 10.40 5.24 2.84
CA PRO A 157 11.04 5.38 4.14
C PRO A 157 12.55 5.68 4.03
N VAL A 158 13.24 5.07 3.05
CA VAL A 158 14.66 5.32 2.79
C VAL A 158 14.88 6.78 2.39
N LEU A 159 14.09 7.25 1.43
CA LEU A 159 14.18 8.63 0.94
C LEU A 159 13.82 9.64 2.03
N SER A 160 12.78 9.35 2.84
CA SER A 160 12.42 10.17 4.00
C SER A 160 13.56 10.29 5.00
N ALA A 161 14.21 9.17 5.35
CA ALA A 161 15.33 9.15 6.26
C ALA A 161 16.48 10.04 5.78
N ILE A 162 16.83 9.94 4.48
CA ILE A 162 17.87 10.76 3.87
C ILE A 162 17.46 12.25 3.90
N LEU A 163 16.26 12.58 3.50
CA LEU A 163 15.81 13.97 3.41
C LEU A 163 15.69 14.62 4.80
N LEU A 164 15.27 13.89 5.82
CA LEU A 164 15.16 14.37 7.20
C LEU A 164 16.53 14.69 7.85
N THR A 165 17.66 14.27 7.25
CA THR A 165 18.97 14.72 7.71
C THR A 165 19.29 16.18 7.35
N ILE A 166 18.57 16.74 6.37
CA ILE A 166 18.84 18.10 5.83
C ILE A 166 17.59 19.00 5.83
N LEU A 167 16.40 18.43 5.98
CA LEU A 167 15.14 19.13 5.92
C LEU A 167 14.28 18.75 7.14
N SER A 168 13.44 19.68 7.61
CA SER A 168 12.41 19.34 8.59
C SER A 168 11.27 18.54 7.96
N PHE A 169 10.57 17.73 8.75
CA PHE A 169 9.42 16.98 8.25
C PHE A 169 8.31 17.88 7.68
N ARG A 170 8.15 19.10 8.18
CA ARG A 170 7.21 20.10 7.64
C ARG A 170 7.62 20.56 6.24
N GLN A 171 8.92 20.66 5.94
CA GLN A 171 9.42 21.00 4.61
C GLN A 171 9.21 19.86 3.61
N LEU A 172 9.20 18.61 4.05
CA LEU A 172 8.95 17.48 3.17
C LEU A 172 7.53 17.49 2.57
N PHE A 173 6.52 18.01 3.29
CA PHE A 173 5.18 18.17 2.71
C PHE A 173 5.16 19.12 1.48
N TRP A 174 6.08 20.09 1.41
CA TRP A 174 6.25 20.91 0.21
C TRP A 174 6.82 20.12 -0.96
N ILE A 175 7.77 19.21 -0.68
CA ILE A 175 8.31 18.31 -1.70
C ILE A 175 7.21 17.39 -2.20
N ASP A 176 6.39 16.81 -1.30
CA ASP A 176 5.24 16.00 -1.67
C ASP A 176 4.28 16.77 -2.58
N SER A 177 3.95 18.02 -2.23
CA SER A 177 3.14 18.88 -3.09
C SER A 177 3.75 19.04 -4.48
N MET A 178 5.07 19.29 -4.57
CA MET A 178 5.77 19.42 -5.86
C MET A 178 5.72 18.14 -6.69
N THR A 179 5.76 16.96 -6.07
CA THR A 179 5.63 15.68 -6.80
C THR A 179 4.27 15.57 -7.50
N PHE A 180 3.19 16.01 -6.85
CA PHE A 180 1.86 16.02 -7.46
C PHE A 180 1.73 17.06 -8.56
N VAL A 181 2.34 18.25 -8.43
CA VAL A 181 2.41 19.24 -9.51
C VAL A 181 3.17 18.69 -10.71
N LEU A 182 4.33 18.04 -10.47
CA LEU A 182 5.11 17.39 -11.52
C LEU A 182 4.31 16.27 -12.22
N SER A 183 3.60 15.46 -11.46
CA SER A 183 2.68 14.45 -12.01
C SER A 183 1.61 15.09 -12.91
N ALA A 184 0.96 16.15 -12.44
CA ALA A 184 -0.04 16.89 -13.22
C ALA A 184 0.54 17.44 -14.54
N ILE A 185 1.76 18.00 -14.51
CA ILE A 185 2.45 18.50 -15.71
C ILE A 185 2.75 17.36 -16.68
N LEU A 186 3.26 16.22 -16.21
CA LEU A 186 3.55 15.05 -17.05
C LEU A 186 2.27 14.52 -17.73
N ILE A 187 1.16 14.48 -17.00
CA ILE A 187 -0.15 14.10 -17.55
C ILE A 187 -0.62 15.15 -18.56
N LEU A 188 -0.41 16.44 -18.29
CA LEU A 188 -0.80 17.53 -19.18
C LEU A 188 -0.07 17.44 -20.54
N VAL A 189 1.22 17.12 -20.56
CA VAL A 189 2.01 17.01 -21.80
C VAL A 189 1.86 15.65 -22.49
N SER A 190 1.17 14.67 -21.87
CA SER A 190 0.88 13.38 -22.48
C SER A 190 -0.32 13.49 -23.41
N PHE A 191 -0.26 12.80 -24.55
CA PHE A 191 -1.41 12.66 -25.43
C PHE A 191 -2.26 11.48 -24.99
N ILE A 192 -3.45 11.78 -24.47
CA ILE A 192 -4.44 10.77 -24.07
C ILE A 192 -5.63 10.90 -25.03
N PRO A 193 -5.84 9.94 -25.92
CA PRO A 193 -6.97 9.97 -26.83
C PRO A 193 -8.29 10.05 -26.06
N SER A 194 -9.13 11.01 -26.37
CA SER A 194 -10.49 11.06 -25.86
C SER A 194 -11.32 10.04 -26.64
N VAL A 195 -11.47 8.84 -26.10
CA VAL A 195 -12.45 7.90 -26.61
C VAL A 195 -13.80 8.34 -26.04
N GLU A 196 -14.59 9.05 -26.82
CA GLU A 196 -16.02 9.20 -26.57
C GLU A 196 -16.66 7.80 -26.74
N LYS A 197 -16.66 7.03 -25.68
CA LYS A 197 -17.55 5.86 -25.62
C LYS A 197 -18.96 6.43 -25.48
N GLU A 198 -19.81 6.19 -26.48
CA GLU A 198 -21.24 6.24 -26.30
C GLU A 198 -21.56 5.40 -25.05
N ILE A 199 -21.98 6.07 -23.99
CA ILE A 199 -22.36 5.44 -22.74
C ILE A 199 -23.61 4.64 -23.06
N SER A 200 -23.43 3.33 -23.30
CA SER A 200 -24.57 2.42 -23.30
C SER A 200 -25.27 2.58 -21.96
N LYS A 201 -26.52 3.05 -22.00
CA LYS A 201 -27.38 3.32 -20.84
C LYS A 201 -27.59 2.12 -19.92
N THR A 202 -26.98 0.97 -20.20
CA THR A 202 -27.21 -0.33 -19.54
C THR A 202 -26.03 -0.82 -18.67
N GLU A 203 -24.91 -0.11 -18.56
CA GLU A 203 -23.89 -0.44 -17.58
C GLU A 203 -24.21 0.22 -16.24
N THR A 204 -25.32 -0.21 -15.62
CA THR A 204 -25.47 -0.07 -14.18
C THR A 204 -24.27 -0.75 -13.54
N LEU A 205 -23.61 -0.04 -12.62
CA LEU A 205 -22.61 -0.62 -11.73
C LEU A 205 -23.13 -1.95 -11.23
N LYS A 206 -22.60 -3.01 -11.75
CA LYS A 206 -22.88 -4.31 -11.18
C LYS A 206 -22.06 -4.43 -9.91
N LEU A 207 -22.52 -3.83 -8.78
CA LEU A 207 -22.10 -4.22 -7.42
C LEU A 207 -22.01 -5.74 -7.33
N ARG A 208 -22.85 -6.43 -8.10
CA ARG A 208 -22.83 -7.88 -8.31
C ARG A 208 -21.51 -8.38 -8.93
N SER A 209 -20.85 -7.63 -9.82
CA SER A 209 -19.55 -8.06 -10.38
C SER A 209 -18.41 -7.91 -9.39
N LEU A 210 -18.43 -6.90 -8.52
CA LEU A 210 -17.48 -6.75 -7.41
C LEU A 210 -17.68 -7.89 -6.39
N TYR A 211 -18.93 -8.18 -6.03
CA TYR A 211 -19.24 -9.30 -5.13
C TYR A 211 -18.81 -10.65 -5.72
N ASN A 212 -19.03 -10.87 -7.01
CA ASN A 212 -18.57 -12.08 -7.71
C ASN A 212 -17.03 -12.21 -7.68
N GLY A 213 -16.29 -11.12 -7.90
CA GLY A 213 -14.82 -11.11 -7.81
C GLY A 213 -14.31 -11.43 -6.41
N LEU A 214 -14.94 -10.86 -5.37
CA LEU A 214 -14.60 -11.14 -3.98
C LEU A 214 -14.90 -12.59 -3.59
N SER A 215 -16.06 -13.11 -3.99
CA SER A 215 -16.47 -14.49 -3.69
C SER A 215 -15.60 -15.50 -4.43
N ALA A 216 -15.26 -15.25 -5.71
CA ALA A 216 -14.36 -16.09 -6.50
C ALA A 216 -12.93 -16.09 -5.90
N TYR A 217 -12.43 -14.93 -5.46
CA TYR A 217 -11.14 -14.83 -4.78
C TYR A 217 -11.10 -15.70 -3.51
N LEU A 218 -12.10 -15.57 -2.64
CA LEU A 218 -12.18 -16.34 -1.39
C LEU A 218 -12.52 -17.83 -1.60
N ALA A 219 -13.12 -18.18 -2.72
CA ALA A 219 -13.36 -19.58 -3.09
C ALA A 219 -12.06 -20.31 -3.46
N HIS A 220 -11.07 -19.60 -4.04
CA HIS A 220 -9.83 -20.22 -4.48
C HIS A 220 -8.87 -20.51 -3.29
N PRO A 221 -8.42 -21.77 -3.09
CA PRO A 221 -7.64 -22.16 -1.91
C PRO A 221 -6.36 -21.32 -1.73
N SER A 222 -5.56 -21.14 -2.79
CA SER A 222 -4.28 -20.41 -2.73
C SER A 222 -4.48 -18.92 -2.40
N LEU A 223 -5.53 -18.29 -2.94
CA LEU A 223 -5.85 -16.89 -2.69
C LEU A 223 -6.38 -16.67 -1.28
N ARG A 224 -7.15 -17.61 -0.76
CA ARG A 224 -7.62 -17.60 0.62
C ARG A 224 -6.48 -17.75 1.62
N LEU A 225 -5.49 -18.61 1.33
CA LEU A 225 -4.26 -18.70 2.10
C LEU A 225 -3.51 -17.37 2.11
N LEU A 226 -3.35 -16.76 0.93
CA LEU A 226 -2.71 -15.46 0.80
C LEU A 226 -3.43 -14.39 1.61
N TRP A 227 -4.77 -14.32 1.54
CA TRP A 227 -5.56 -13.38 2.32
C TRP A 227 -5.39 -13.57 3.84
N CYS A 228 -5.34 -14.81 4.33
CA CYS A 228 -5.05 -15.08 5.74
C CYS A 228 -3.66 -14.59 6.14
N ALA A 229 -2.63 -14.82 5.30
CA ALA A 229 -1.28 -14.34 5.59
C ALA A 229 -1.18 -12.81 5.62
N TYR A 230 -1.98 -12.11 4.81
CA TYR A 230 -2.03 -10.65 4.80
C TYR A 230 -2.54 -10.02 6.10
N LEU A 231 -3.24 -10.75 6.95
CA LEU A 231 -3.61 -10.25 8.28
C LEU A 231 -2.35 -10.00 9.14
N ALA A 232 -1.36 -10.88 9.08
CA ALA A 232 -0.07 -10.66 9.77
C ALA A 232 0.72 -9.50 9.12
N VAL A 233 0.71 -9.39 7.79
CA VAL A 233 1.32 -8.24 7.09
C VAL A 233 0.68 -6.93 7.52
N ALA A 234 -0.66 -6.89 7.57
CA ALA A 234 -1.40 -5.69 7.98
C ALA A 234 -1.10 -5.32 9.45
N SER A 235 -1.00 -6.32 10.35
CA SER A 235 -0.65 -6.07 11.75
C SER A 235 0.79 -5.52 11.89
N ALA A 236 1.75 -6.07 11.12
CA ALA A 236 3.12 -5.59 11.10
C ALA A 236 3.21 -4.15 10.55
N SER A 237 2.57 -3.88 9.42
CA SER A 237 2.51 -2.54 8.83
C SER A 237 1.85 -1.53 9.77
N ALA A 238 0.74 -1.90 10.41
CA ALA A 238 0.06 -1.04 11.36
C ALA A 238 0.93 -0.70 12.58
N MET A 239 1.59 -1.69 13.15
CA MET A 239 2.50 -1.45 14.29
C MET A 239 3.66 -0.55 13.91
N VAL A 240 4.27 -0.78 12.75
CA VAL A 240 5.37 0.05 12.24
C VAL A 240 4.92 1.49 12.00
N ILE A 241 3.82 1.72 11.28
CA ILE A 241 3.41 3.07 10.91
C ILE A 241 2.83 3.86 12.08
N VAL A 242 2.05 3.20 12.95
CA VAL A 242 1.31 3.87 14.04
C VAL A 242 2.19 4.09 15.27
N ASN A 243 3.02 3.11 15.62
CA ASN A 243 3.68 3.10 16.94
C ASN A 243 5.19 3.37 16.90
N THR A 244 5.87 3.37 15.72
CA THR A 244 7.32 3.56 15.66
C THR A 244 7.73 4.93 16.21
N VAL A 245 7.00 6.01 15.87
CA VAL A 245 7.32 7.36 16.36
C VAL A 245 7.24 7.42 17.87
N VAL A 246 6.17 6.91 18.46
CA VAL A 246 5.99 6.88 19.94
C VAL A 246 7.05 5.99 20.58
N TYR A 247 7.36 4.82 19.99
CA TYR A 247 8.41 3.96 20.51
C TYR A 247 9.78 4.64 20.54
N VAL A 248 10.16 5.31 19.45
CA VAL A 248 11.46 5.99 19.36
C VAL A 248 11.55 7.16 20.33
N HIS A 249 10.52 7.99 20.43
CA HIS A 249 10.53 9.16 21.29
C HIS A 249 10.39 8.80 22.78
N ASP A 250 9.43 7.95 23.15
CA ASP A 250 9.07 7.70 24.54
C ASP A 250 9.91 6.60 25.20
N VAL A 251 10.31 5.55 24.43
CA VAL A 251 11.06 4.40 24.98
C VAL A 251 12.56 4.54 24.73
N LEU A 252 12.93 4.93 23.51
CA LEU A 252 14.35 5.02 23.12
C LEU A 252 14.94 6.41 23.31
N LEU A 253 14.13 7.40 23.66
CA LEU A 253 14.52 8.81 23.86
C LEU A 253 15.27 9.38 22.63
N GLY A 254 14.85 8.95 21.44
CA GLY A 254 15.36 9.42 20.15
C GLY A 254 14.54 10.56 19.58
N GLY A 255 14.85 11.00 18.37
CA GLY A 255 14.16 12.07 17.67
C GLY A 255 13.67 11.66 16.27
N ASP A 256 13.41 12.68 15.44
CA ASP A 256 12.85 12.51 14.07
C ASP A 256 13.78 11.70 13.17
N SER A 257 15.09 11.94 13.25
CA SER A 257 16.11 11.22 12.47
C SER A 257 16.15 9.74 12.81
N GLU A 258 16.05 9.41 14.10
CA GLU A 258 16.03 8.04 14.60
C GLU A 258 14.72 7.34 14.25
N THR A 259 13.61 8.06 14.27
CA THR A 259 12.32 7.54 13.76
C THR A 259 12.41 7.17 12.27
N ALA A 260 12.98 8.06 11.47
CA ALA A 260 13.20 7.78 10.05
C ALA A 260 14.17 6.61 9.83
N LEU A 261 15.23 6.47 10.65
CA LEU A 261 16.16 5.36 10.61
C LEU A 261 15.48 4.02 10.95
N ALA A 262 14.57 4.01 11.92
CA ALA A 262 13.78 2.83 12.25
C ALA A 262 12.90 2.39 11.06
N LEU A 263 12.19 3.33 10.44
CA LEU A 263 11.37 3.06 9.25
C LEU A 263 12.22 2.64 8.04
N PHE A 264 13.39 3.26 7.86
CA PHE A 264 14.38 2.84 6.87
C PHE A 264 14.81 1.39 7.08
N THR A 265 15.01 0.97 8.33
CA THR A 265 15.43 -0.40 8.65
C THR A 265 14.36 -1.43 8.26
N VAL A 266 13.07 -1.11 8.45
CA VAL A 266 11.96 -1.91 7.95
C VAL A 266 12.02 -2.01 6.43
N GLY A 267 12.19 -0.87 5.74
CA GLY A 267 12.34 -0.80 4.28
C GLY A 267 13.52 -1.62 3.78
N LEU A 268 14.66 -1.57 4.47
CA LEU A 268 15.85 -2.34 4.12
C LEU A 268 15.60 -3.86 4.21
N GLY A 269 14.92 -4.31 5.28
CA GLY A 269 14.52 -5.71 5.42
C GLY A 269 13.61 -6.17 4.27
N SER A 270 12.63 -5.34 3.91
CA SER A 270 11.75 -5.60 2.76
C SER A 270 12.51 -5.64 1.44
N MET A 271 13.45 -4.72 1.22
CA MET A 271 14.23 -4.64 -0.01
C MET A 271 15.12 -5.86 -0.22
N VAL A 272 15.77 -6.34 0.84
CA VAL A 272 16.60 -7.57 0.77
C VAL A 272 15.77 -8.74 0.26
N VAL A 273 14.56 -8.94 0.79
CA VAL A 273 13.67 -10.02 0.36
C VAL A 273 13.18 -9.79 -1.06
N ALA A 274 12.76 -8.57 -1.42
CA ALA A 274 12.26 -8.26 -2.76
C ALA A 274 13.31 -8.53 -3.86
N LEU A 275 14.60 -8.37 -3.57
CA LEU A 275 15.68 -8.64 -4.50
C LEU A 275 16.06 -10.13 -4.59
N VAL A 276 15.96 -10.85 -3.48
CA VAL A 276 16.43 -12.24 -3.38
C VAL A 276 15.32 -13.25 -3.65
N LEU A 277 14.12 -13.01 -3.12
CA LEU A 277 13.01 -13.96 -3.14
C LEU A 277 12.53 -14.37 -4.55
N PRO A 278 12.45 -13.49 -5.56
CA PRO A 278 12.01 -13.88 -6.90
C PRO A 278 12.89 -14.96 -7.54
N LYS A 279 14.18 -15.02 -7.16
CA LYS A 279 15.11 -16.08 -7.62
C LYS A 279 14.85 -17.41 -6.90
N LEU A 280 14.50 -17.36 -5.63
CA LEU A 280 14.28 -18.53 -4.78
C LEU A 280 12.90 -19.17 -5.02
N VAL A 281 11.87 -18.39 -5.31
CA VAL A 281 10.50 -18.89 -5.57
C VAL A 281 10.43 -19.73 -6.85
N ARG A 282 11.34 -19.53 -7.81
CA ARG A 282 11.46 -20.41 -8.98
C ARG A 282 11.79 -21.87 -8.61
N ILE A 283 12.36 -22.08 -7.43
CA ILE A 283 12.84 -23.39 -6.96
C ILE A 283 11.85 -24.01 -5.94
N ASN A 284 11.15 -23.20 -5.17
CA ASN A 284 10.31 -23.62 -4.06
C ASN A 284 8.88 -23.04 -4.14
N LYS A 285 7.93 -23.76 -3.54
CA LYS A 285 6.53 -23.29 -3.47
C LYS A 285 6.41 -22.01 -2.64
N PRO A 286 5.63 -20.99 -3.09
CA PRO A 286 5.43 -19.71 -2.38
C PRO A 286 4.97 -19.87 -0.93
N GLN A 287 4.20 -20.93 -0.63
CA GLN A 287 3.66 -21.19 0.70
C GLN A 287 4.73 -21.34 1.80
N ARG A 288 5.93 -21.84 1.45
CA ARG A 288 7.05 -21.93 2.40
C ARG A 288 7.51 -20.55 2.88
N TYR A 289 7.57 -19.60 1.96
CA TYR A 289 7.97 -18.21 2.29
C TYR A 289 6.93 -17.49 3.12
N HIS A 290 5.63 -17.79 2.91
CA HIS A 290 4.56 -17.29 3.79
C HIS A 290 4.75 -17.76 5.23
N LEU A 291 5.04 -19.04 5.44
CA LEU A 291 5.28 -19.59 6.79
C LEU A 291 6.49 -18.93 7.47
N HIS A 292 7.60 -18.72 6.73
CA HIS A 292 8.74 -17.99 7.27
C HIS A 292 8.38 -16.55 7.62
N GLY A 293 7.61 -15.86 6.74
CA GLY A 293 7.13 -14.50 6.99
C GLY A 293 6.26 -14.41 8.24
N LEU A 294 5.28 -15.33 8.39
CA LEU A 294 4.38 -15.39 9.53
C LEU A 294 5.13 -15.64 10.85
N LEU A 295 6.07 -16.60 10.85
CA LEU A 295 6.92 -16.89 12.00
C LEU A 295 7.79 -15.70 12.38
N LEU A 296 8.40 -15.03 11.40
CA LEU A 296 9.29 -13.93 11.64
C LEU A 296 8.54 -12.69 12.17
N ILE A 297 7.35 -12.39 11.63
CA ILE A 297 6.49 -11.32 12.14
C ILE A 297 6.09 -11.63 13.60
N SER A 298 5.66 -12.85 13.90
CA SER A 298 5.27 -13.23 15.26
C SER A 298 6.45 -13.18 16.22
N ALA A 299 7.63 -13.64 15.80
CA ALA A 299 8.86 -13.57 16.62
C ALA A 299 9.28 -12.12 16.87
N ALA A 300 9.17 -11.24 15.86
CA ALA A 300 9.47 -9.82 16.01
C ALA A 300 8.48 -9.15 16.99
N PHE A 301 7.19 -9.47 16.93
CA PHE A 301 6.22 -8.95 17.91
C PHE A 301 6.49 -9.48 19.32
N TYR A 302 6.85 -10.75 19.46
CA TYR A 302 7.25 -11.29 20.76
C TYR A 302 8.48 -10.58 21.34
N LEU A 303 9.50 -10.30 20.51
CA LEU A 303 10.63 -9.47 20.92
C LEU A 303 10.16 -8.07 21.35
N GLY A 304 9.22 -7.49 20.64
CA GLY A 304 8.66 -6.17 20.94
C GLY A 304 7.96 -6.06 22.29
N THR A 305 7.39 -7.17 22.81
CA THR A 305 6.74 -7.16 24.15
C THR A 305 7.72 -6.85 25.28
N TRP A 306 9.00 -7.01 25.05
CA TRP A 306 10.05 -6.72 26.05
C TRP A 306 10.57 -5.29 25.96
N LEU A 307 10.04 -4.50 25.04
CA LEU A 307 10.45 -3.11 24.78
C LEU A 307 11.99 -2.96 24.68
N PRO A 308 12.63 -3.65 23.75
CA PRO A 308 14.09 -3.70 23.67
C PRO A 308 14.68 -2.31 23.38
N GLY A 309 15.93 -2.08 23.85
CA GLY A 309 16.71 -0.90 23.47
C GLY A 309 17.07 -0.88 21.98
N TRP A 310 17.87 0.09 21.54
CA TRP A 310 18.13 0.39 20.14
C TRP A 310 18.51 -0.83 19.29
N ILE A 311 19.45 -1.65 19.72
CA ILE A 311 19.92 -2.82 18.94
C ILE A 311 18.74 -3.80 18.72
N GLY A 312 18.01 -4.14 19.77
CA GLY A 312 16.87 -5.03 19.66
C GLY A 312 15.73 -4.45 18.82
N PHE A 313 15.49 -3.13 18.90
CA PHE A 313 14.48 -2.45 18.09
C PHE A 313 14.85 -2.42 16.60
N VAL A 314 16.11 -2.20 16.25
CA VAL A 314 16.60 -2.29 14.87
C VAL A 314 16.42 -3.71 14.32
N VAL A 315 16.76 -4.75 15.11
CA VAL A 315 16.54 -6.15 14.73
C VAL A 315 15.04 -6.44 14.54
N LEU A 316 14.18 -5.92 15.42
CA LEU A 316 12.73 -6.04 15.32
C LEU A 316 12.22 -5.40 14.02
N CYS A 317 12.58 -4.15 13.74
CA CYS A 317 12.19 -3.41 12.54
C CYS A 317 12.63 -4.14 11.26
N PHE A 318 13.89 -4.58 11.20
CA PHE A 318 14.41 -5.35 10.08
C PHE A 318 13.64 -6.66 9.88
N SER A 319 13.35 -7.39 10.96
CA SER A 319 12.63 -8.64 10.94
C SER A 319 11.18 -8.47 10.46
N LEU A 320 10.49 -7.40 10.90
CA LEU A 320 9.17 -7.07 10.38
C LEU A 320 9.20 -6.80 8.89
N GLY A 321 10.19 -6.04 8.40
CA GLY A 321 10.37 -5.77 6.97
C GLY A 321 10.57 -7.04 6.16
N VAL A 322 11.47 -7.93 6.60
CA VAL A 322 11.70 -9.23 5.98
C VAL A 322 10.43 -10.08 5.98
N GLY A 323 9.76 -10.18 7.13
CA GLY A 323 8.54 -10.99 7.28
C GLY A 323 7.40 -10.55 6.38
N MET A 324 7.14 -9.24 6.32
CA MET A 324 6.12 -8.66 5.42
C MET A 324 6.45 -8.95 3.95
N SER A 325 7.68 -8.71 3.54
CA SER A 325 8.10 -8.86 2.15
C SER A 325 8.09 -10.32 1.67
N CYS A 326 8.33 -11.30 2.56
CA CYS A 326 8.18 -12.71 2.24
C CYS A 326 6.77 -13.08 1.74
N ILE A 327 5.76 -12.39 2.26
CA ILE A 327 4.35 -12.61 1.87
C ILE A 327 3.98 -11.72 0.68
N GLN A 328 4.30 -10.44 0.73
CA GLN A 328 3.90 -9.45 -0.29
C GLN A 328 4.53 -9.71 -1.66
N THR A 329 5.83 -10.05 -1.70
CA THR A 329 6.56 -10.28 -2.96
C THR A 329 6.01 -11.47 -3.75
N THR A 330 5.42 -12.46 -3.08
CA THR A 330 4.85 -13.64 -3.73
C THR A 330 3.40 -13.44 -4.17
N SER A 331 2.71 -12.41 -3.68
CA SER A 331 1.27 -12.22 -3.93
C SER A 331 0.93 -12.09 -5.41
N GLY A 332 1.68 -11.27 -6.15
CA GLY A 332 1.48 -11.10 -7.59
C GLY A 332 1.70 -12.37 -8.39
N LEU A 333 2.68 -13.19 -8.01
CA LEU A 333 2.93 -14.48 -8.64
C LEU A 333 1.76 -15.44 -8.43
N ILE A 334 1.28 -15.57 -7.18
CA ILE A 334 0.15 -16.47 -6.85
C ILE A 334 -1.12 -16.03 -7.57
N ILE A 335 -1.41 -14.73 -7.62
CA ILE A 335 -2.60 -14.23 -8.31
C ILE A 335 -2.50 -14.52 -9.80
N ASN A 336 -1.35 -14.28 -10.43
CA ASN A 336 -1.15 -14.55 -11.84
C ASN A 336 -1.22 -16.05 -12.18
N ASP A 337 -0.70 -16.93 -11.30
CA ASP A 337 -0.73 -18.38 -11.50
C ASP A 337 -2.14 -18.96 -11.41
N VAL A 338 -3.02 -18.31 -10.62
CA VAL A 338 -4.40 -18.73 -10.41
C VAL A 338 -5.31 -18.25 -11.54
N CYS A 339 -4.97 -17.12 -12.16
CA CYS A 339 -5.84 -16.41 -13.09
C CYS A 339 -5.35 -16.54 -14.53
N GLU A 340 -6.16 -17.15 -15.39
CA GLU A 340 -5.93 -17.15 -16.82
C GLU A 340 -6.72 -16.00 -17.50
N GLY A 341 -6.02 -15.08 -18.16
CA GLY A 341 -6.63 -14.14 -19.11
C GLY A 341 -7.31 -12.90 -18.50
N GLU A 342 -8.57 -12.65 -18.86
CA GLU A 342 -9.29 -11.39 -18.59
C GLU A 342 -9.67 -11.17 -17.11
N GLU A 343 -9.74 -12.23 -16.34
CA GLU A 343 -10.17 -12.19 -14.94
C GLU A 343 -9.10 -11.69 -13.97
N THR A 344 -7.83 -11.68 -14.39
CA THR A 344 -6.68 -11.27 -13.54
C THR A 344 -6.90 -9.90 -12.89
N SER A 345 -7.47 -8.95 -13.62
CA SER A 345 -7.77 -7.61 -13.08
C SER A 345 -8.79 -7.64 -11.94
N GLN A 346 -9.80 -8.52 -12.01
CA GLN A 346 -10.82 -8.66 -10.96
C GLN A 346 -10.23 -9.27 -9.69
N TYR A 347 -9.33 -10.24 -9.81
CA TYR A 347 -8.65 -10.86 -8.68
C TYR A 347 -7.68 -9.91 -8.00
N PHE A 348 -6.96 -9.06 -8.73
CA PHE A 348 -6.13 -7.99 -8.14
C PHE A 348 -7.00 -6.96 -7.43
N ALA A 349 -8.14 -6.56 -7.98
CA ALA A 349 -9.06 -5.64 -7.33
C ALA A 349 -9.68 -6.24 -6.06
N ALA A 350 -10.05 -7.52 -6.09
CA ALA A 350 -10.56 -8.25 -4.93
C ALA A 350 -9.46 -8.37 -3.84
N HIS A 351 -8.24 -8.72 -4.23
CA HIS A 351 -7.10 -8.76 -3.32
C HIS A 351 -6.86 -7.41 -2.64
N PHE A 352 -6.86 -6.33 -3.42
CA PHE A 352 -6.71 -4.98 -2.91
C PHE A 352 -7.80 -4.65 -1.86
N SER A 353 -9.07 -4.86 -2.18
CA SER A 353 -10.17 -4.56 -1.26
C SER A 353 -10.13 -5.40 0.01
N LEU A 354 -9.88 -6.70 -0.12
CA LEU A 354 -9.82 -7.63 1.02
C LEU A 354 -8.62 -7.36 1.94
N THR A 355 -7.49 -6.99 1.38
CA THR A 355 -6.32 -6.66 2.19
C THR A 355 -6.47 -5.31 2.89
N HIS A 356 -7.07 -4.31 2.25
CA HIS A 356 -7.32 -3.00 2.87
C HIS A 356 -8.31 -3.09 4.04
N PHE A 357 -9.22 -4.08 4.04
CA PHE A 357 -10.04 -4.39 5.20
C PHE A 357 -9.19 -4.83 6.41
N TRP A 358 -8.16 -5.67 6.21
CA TRP A 358 -7.24 -6.03 7.27
C TRP A 358 -6.47 -4.82 7.81
N TRP A 359 -6.00 -3.95 6.93
CA TRP A 359 -5.32 -2.72 7.35
C TRP A 359 -6.24 -1.78 8.13
N LEU A 360 -7.51 -1.64 7.74
CA LEU A 360 -8.48 -0.85 8.51
C LEU A 360 -8.58 -1.34 9.96
N LEU A 361 -8.76 -2.64 10.15
CA LEU A 361 -8.88 -3.23 11.48
C LEU A 361 -7.58 -3.10 12.28
N THR A 362 -6.45 -3.45 11.67
CA THR A 362 -5.16 -3.47 12.38
C THR A 362 -4.64 -2.08 12.72
N TYR A 363 -4.89 -1.06 11.90
CA TYR A 363 -4.56 0.32 12.25
C TYR A 363 -5.31 0.78 13.51
N LEU A 364 -6.62 0.55 13.58
CA LEU A 364 -7.41 0.89 14.75
C LEU A 364 -6.94 0.11 15.98
N MET A 365 -6.67 -1.18 15.83
CA MET A 365 -6.19 -2.01 16.95
C MET A 365 -4.80 -1.59 17.42
N ALA A 366 -3.89 -1.19 16.52
CA ALA A 366 -2.54 -0.73 16.88
C ALA A 366 -2.59 0.54 17.74
N GLY A 367 -3.36 1.54 17.33
CA GLY A 367 -3.45 2.78 18.09
C GLY A 367 -4.23 2.65 19.40
N LEU A 368 -5.40 2.00 19.35
CA LEU A 368 -6.24 1.83 20.53
C LEU A 368 -5.58 0.94 21.61
N SER A 369 -4.85 -0.10 21.21
CA SER A 369 -4.14 -0.93 22.16
C SER A 369 -2.94 -0.20 22.77
N ALA A 370 -2.19 0.58 21.99
CA ALA A 370 -1.09 1.39 22.49
C ALA A 370 -1.58 2.44 23.51
N SER A 371 -2.68 3.12 23.20
CA SER A 371 -3.27 4.11 24.11
C SER A 371 -3.81 3.51 25.42
N ARG A 372 -4.42 2.30 25.37
CA ARG A 372 -5.06 1.70 26.56
C ARG A 372 -4.11 0.86 27.41
N PHE A 373 -3.18 0.16 26.78
CA PHE A 373 -2.34 -0.85 27.41
C PHE A 373 -0.84 -0.55 27.28
N GLY A 374 -0.49 0.64 26.74
CA GLY A 374 0.88 1.00 26.41
C GLY A 374 1.44 0.22 25.21
N LEU A 375 2.68 0.51 24.86
CA LEU A 375 3.35 -0.13 23.70
C LEU A 375 3.54 -1.64 23.90
N GLU A 376 3.86 -2.07 25.13
CA GLU A 376 3.95 -3.50 25.44
C GLU A 376 2.64 -4.21 25.14
N GLY A 377 1.51 -3.67 25.61
CA GLY A 377 0.18 -4.23 25.34
C GLY A 377 -0.16 -4.21 23.86
N ALA A 378 0.26 -3.19 23.11
CA ALA A 378 0.09 -3.16 21.65
C ALA A 378 0.86 -4.31 20.97
N TYR A 379 2.09 -4.60 21.38
CA TYR A 379 2.85 -5.73 20.86
C TYR A 379 2.17 -7.07 21.18
N TRP A 380 1.61 -7.26 22.38
CA TRP A 380 0.84 -8.46 22.73
C TRP A 380 -0.41 -8.62 21.85
N VAL A 381 -1.14 -7.56 21.59
CA VAL A 381 -2.31 -7.57 20.69
C VAL A 381 -1.89 -7.94 19.27
N MET A 382 -0.83 -7.32 18.72
CA MET A 382 -0.35 -7.62 17.38
C MET A 382 0.24 -9.02 17.26
N LEU A 383 0.91 -9.52 18.29
CA LEU A 383 1.36 -10.92 18.38
C LEU A 383 0.17 -11.89 18.30
N THR A 384 -0.89 -11.61 19.06
CA THR A 384 -2.11 -12.42 19.03
C THR A 384 -2.75 -12.46 17.65
N ILE A 385 -2.86 -11.30 16.97
CA ILE A 385 -3.40 -11.20 15.60
C ILE A 385 -2.52 -12.00 14.63
N SER A 386 -1.21 -11.84 14.69
CA SER A 386 -0.29 -12.57 13.80
C SER A 386 -0.30 -14.08 14.06
N ALA A 387 -0.43 -14.49 15.30
CA ALA A 387 -0.59 -15.92 15.67
C ALA A 387 -1.91 -16.50 15.14
N ILE A 388 -3.02 -15.76 15.26
CA ILE A 388 -4.32 -16.14 14.67
C ILE A 388 -4.17 -16.28 13.14
N SER A 389 -3.52 -15.31 12.48
CA SER A 389 -3.22 -15.39 11.06
C SER A 389 -2.45 -16.65 10.68
N GLY A 390 -1.40 -16.96 11.44
CA GLY A 390 -0.59 -18.17 11.26
C GLY A 390 -1.39 -19.46 11.47
N LEU A 391 -2.20 -19.53 12.52
CA LEU A 391 -3.05 -20.70 12.81
C LEU A 391 -4.13 -20.90 11.73
N MET A 392 -4.78 -19.82 11.28
CA MET A 392 -5.73 -19.87 10.17
C MET A 392 -5.05 -20.37 8.88
N TYR A 393 -3.85 -19.86 8.60
CA TYR A 393 -3.06 -20.28 7.44
C TYR A 393 -2.72 -21.78 7.50
N LEU A 394 -2.21 -22.27 8.61
CA LEU A 394 -1.86 -23.68 8.82
C LEU A 394 -3.09 -24.58 8.73
N TYR A 395 -4.21 -24.18 9.33
CA TYR A 395 -5.47 -24.93 9.26
C TYR A 395 -5.97 -25.08 7.82
N LEU A 396 -5.94 -23.99 7.03
CA LEU A 396 -6.36 -24.02 5.64
C LEU A 396 -5.41 -24.84 4.76
N LEU A 397 -4.11 -24.75 5.01
CA LEU A 397 -3.09 -25.56 4.32
C LEU A 397 -3.33 -27.05 4.54
N TRP A 398 -3.51 -27.46 5.80
CA TRP A 398 -3.79 -28.85 6.17
C TRP A 398 -5.11 -29.38 5.59
N ARG A 399 -6.16 -28.56 5.57
CA ARG A 399 -7.44 -28.92 4.97
C ARG A 399 -7.32 -29.06 3.45
N GLY A 400 -6.52 -28.23 2.79
CA GLY A 400 -6.26 -28.30 1.34
C GLY A 400 -5.52 -29.58 0.94
N GLU A 401 -4.52 -30.00 1.72
CA GLU A 401 -3.79 -31.26 1.49
C GLU A 401 -4.70 -32.49 1.65
N ARG A 402 -5.60 -32.49 2.64
CA ARG A 402 -6.55 -33.61 2.81
C ARG A 402 -7.52 -33.76 1.64
N ASN A 403 -7.99 -32.66 1.07
CA ASN A 403 -8.89 -32.73 -0.08
C ASN A 403 -8.18 -33.21 -1.36
N CYS A 404 -6.86 -33.04 -1.48
CA CYS A 404 -6.07 -33.61 -2.58
C CYS A 404 -5.77 -35.10 -2.41
N LEU A 405 -5.83 -35.65 -1.20
CA LEU A 405 -5.60 -37.08 -0.90
C LEU A 405 -6.90 -37.90 -0.96
N SER A 406 -8.06 -37.25 -1.09
CA SER A 406 -9.38 -37.89 -1.17
C SER A 406 -9.92 -38.03 -2.59
N TYR A 407 -9.13 -37.76 -3.61
CA TYR A 407 -9.33 -38.04 -5.02
C TYR A 407 -8.17 -38.91 -5.56
#